data_ba67a08b14b25628f33723e616d17b6a
#
_entry.id   ba67a08b14b25628f33723e616d17b6a
#
_cell.length_a   1.000
_cell.length_b   1.000
_cell.length_c   1.000
_cell.angle_alpha   90.00
_cell.angle_beta   90.00
_cell.angle_gamma   90.00
#
_symmetry.space_group_name_H-M   'P 1'
#
loop_
_entity.id
_entity.type
_entity.pdbx_description
1 polymer ?
#
loop_
_entity_poly.entity_id
_entity_poly.type
_entity_poly.pdbx_seq_one_letter_code
_entity_poly.pdbx_strand_id
1 'polypeptide(L)'
;MSNRLVILGTNEYQNPLIVRAKELGYETHVFGWKTGAIGESTADVYHDVNIMDYETLWKEVQKVDPCGVASIASELAMHPMNYLLRKLGIPCNSLETEQIATNKYLMRCAMRDAGIDGPRFTLVEEDFSKEVLKNFEYPLIIKPVDLSSSRGVMKINSEVELDEAIEYALGWSKTKQAILEEFIEGPEYSGESISYDGKYKLLVVTEKSTTGAPHFVETGHKQPANLSPELFAKVEKTLYRAFASMGIKYGAVHPEFRITKEGRICFMEIGARMGGDCIGSDLVPISSGYDYMGMVISIGCGKKPSFEKIQKPKTARIKYIITKQDLLEFEKMKEEHPEKIKRQSEMKELSDNPILKSADRAGYYITAE
;
A
#
# COMPACT_ATOMS: atom_id res chain seq x y z
N MET A 1 -6.61 -31.74 -6.24
CA MET A 1 -6.90 -30.28 -6.43
C MET A 1 -5.70 -29.68 -7.13
N SER A 2 -5.90 -28.73 -8.03
CA SER A 2 -4.81 -28.00 -8.68
C SER A 2 -3.92 -27.34 -7.62
N ASN A 3 -2.60 -27.30 -7.86
CA ASN A 3 -1.64 -26.53 -7.07
C ASN A 3 -1.14 -25.28 -7.85
N ARG A 4 -1.82 -24.91 -8.93
CA ARG A 4 -1.46 -23.77 -9.76
C ARG A 4 -2.05 -22.50 -9.16
N LEU A 5 -1.19 -21.52 -8.90
CA LEU A 5 -1.57 -20.21 -8.37
C LEU A 5 -1.36 -19.14 -9.43
N VAL A 6 -2.41 -18.38 -9.72
CA VAL A 6 -2.28 -17.18 -10.54
C VAL A 6 -1.80 -16.02 -9.69
N ILE A 7 -0.76 -15.34 -10.15
CA ILE A 7 -0.22 -14.14 -9.50
C ILE A 7 -0.25 -12.98 -10.51
N LEU A 8 -0.77 -11.83 -10.09
CA LEU A 8 -0.84 -10.63 -10.92
C LEU A 8 0.27 -9.65 -10.53
N GLY A 9 1.13 -9.32 -11.51
CA GLY A 9 2.25 -8.40 -11.37
C GLY A 9 3.61 -9.10 -11.33
N THR A 10 4.62 -8.42 -11.91
CA THR A 10 5.95 -8.99 -12.22
C THR A 10 7.12 -8.22 -11.64
N ASN A 11 6.89 -7.00 -11.08
CA ASN A 11 7.98 -6.13 -10.66
C ASN A 11 8.65 -6.61 -9.35
N GLU A 12 9.69 -5.93 -8.93
CA GLU A 12 10.49 -6.27 -7.73
C GLU A 12 9.68 -6.34 -6.43
N TYR A 13 8.56 -5.59 -6.33
CA TYR A 13 7.70 -5.58 -5.13
C TYR A 13 6.66 -6.71 -5.12
N GLN A 14 6.32 -7.31 -6.28
CA GLN A 14 5.48 -8.51 -6.37
C GLN A 14 6.31 -9.79 -6.35
N ASN A 15 7.58 -9.74 -6.77
CA ASN A 15 8.46 -10.90 -6.83
C ASN A 15 8.54 -11.72 -5.52
N PRO A 16 8.57 -11.12 -4.31
CA PRO A 16 8.55 -11.89 -3.07
C PRO A 16 7.35 -12.82 -2.92
N LEU A 17 6.18 -12.43 -3.46
CA LEU A 17 4.99 -13.29 -3.46
C LEU A 17 5.19 -14.53 -4.34
N ILE A 18 5.83 -14.37 -5.51
CA ILE A 18 6.13 -15.47 -6.43
C ILE A 18 7.05 -16.47 -5.75
N VAL A 19 8.14 -15.98 -5.14
CA VAL A 19 9.07 -16.82 -4.38
C VAL A 19 8.35 -17.54 -3.26
N ARG A 20 7.55 -16.82 -2.47
CA ARG A 20 6.83 -17.42 -1.34
C ARG A 20 5.82 -18.49 -1.77
N ALA A 21 5.12 -18.27 -2.88
CA ALA A 21 4.20 -19.24 -3.44
C ALA A 21 4.92 -20.56 -3.83
N LYS A 22 6.10 -20.45 -4.46
CA LYS A 22 6.95 -21.61 -4.80
C LYS A 22 7.42 -22.36 -3.55
N GLU A 23 7.87 -21.64 -2.51
CA GLU A 23 8.24 -22.25 -1.22
C GLU A 23 7.08 -23.02 -0.57
N LEU A 24 5.85 -22.55 -0.77
CA LEU A 24 4.63 -23.21 -0.29
C LEU A 24 4.16 -24.37 -1.20
N GLY A 25 4.91 -24.68 -2.27
CA GLY A 25 4.64 -25.81 -3.18
C GLY A 25 3.63 -25.52 -4.28
N TYR A 26 3.34 -24.24 -4.56
CA TYR A 26 2.51 -23.87 -5.70
C TYR A 26 3.32 -23.79 -6.99
N GLU A 27 2.73 -24.26 -8.10
CA GLU A 27 3.15 -23.92 -9.46
C GLU A 27 2.65 -22.49 -9.78
N THR A 28 3.57 -21.57 -10.04
CA THR A 28 3.26 -20.16 -10.18
C THR A 28 3.03 -19.76 -11.64
N HIS A 29 1.82 -19.29 -11.94
CA HIS A 29 1.43 -18.71 -13.22
C HIS A 29 1.31 -17.19 -13.07
N VAL A 30 2.30 -16.44 -13.56
CA VAL A 30 2.39 -15.00 -13.34
C VAL A 30 1.94 -14.24 -14.58
N PHE A 31 0.98 -13.33 -14.39
CA PHE A 31 0.40 -12.51 -15.45
C PHE A 31 0.83 -11.04 -15.31
N GLY A 32 1.21 -10.44 -16.40
CA GLY A 32 1.62 -9.03 -16.45
C GLY A 32 2.14 -8.64 -17.84
N TRP A 33 2.43 -7.36 -18.02
CA TRP A 33 3.08 -6.88 -19.24
C TRP A 33 4.53 -7.30 -19.27
N LYS A 34 5.02 -7.62 -20.46
CA LYS A 34 6.43 -7.92 -20.68
C LYS A 34 7.28 -6.65 -20.56
N THR A 35 8.06 -6.58 -19.52
CA THR A 35 8.90 -5.42 -19.19
C THR A 35 10.36 -5.80 -18.92
N GLY A 36 10.67 -7.11 -18.88
CA GLY A 36 11.95 -7.63 -18.40
C GLY A 36 12.06 -7.63 -16.88
N ALA A 37 10.94 -7.50 -16.16
CA ALA A 37 10.92 -7.48 -14.70
C ALA A 37 11.28 -8.86 -14.11
N ILE A 38 11.88 -8.87 -12.94
CA ILE A 38 12.39 -10.07 -12.26
C ILE A 38 11.33 -11.19 -12.11
N GLY A 39 10.07 -10.83 -11.87
CA GLY A 39 8.98 -11.79 -11.72
C GLY A 39 8.72 -12.63 -12.97
N GLU A 40 9.08 -12.13 -14.16
CA GLU A 40 8.95 -12.87 -15.42
C GLU A 40 9.86 -14.12 -15.43
N SER A 41 11.08 -14.01 -14.90
CA SER A 41 12.04 -15.10 -14.81
C SER A 41 11.91 -15.93 -13.53
N THR A 42 11.29 -15.39 -12.49
CA THR A 42 11.05 -16.12 -11.22
C THR A 42 9.87 -17.07 -11.33
N ALA A 43 8.87 -16.75 -12.14
CA ALA A 43 7.67 -17.55 -12.37
C ALA A 43 8.01 -18.96 -12.92
N ASP A 44 7.20 -19.97 -12.60
CA ASP A 44 7.26 -21.26 -13.30
C ASP A 44 6.71 -21.11 -14.71
N VAL A 45 5.62 -20.35 -14.87
CA VAL A 45 5.05 -19.98 -16.17
C VAL A 45 4.70 -18.49 -16.15
N TYR A 46 5.29 -17.75 -17.09
CA TYR A 46 4.97 -16.34 -17.31
C TYR A 46 3.99 -16.18 -18.48
N HIS A 47 2.98 -15.32 -18.29
CA HIS A 47 1.97 -14.99 -19.28
C HIS A 47 2.05 -13.48 -19.60
N ASP A 48 2.43 -13.13 -20.84
CA ASP A 48 2.41 -11.76 -21.33
C ASP A 48 0.98 -11.36 -21.68
N VAL A 49 0.25 -10.90 -20.67
CA VAL A 49 -1.17 -10.52 -20.76
C VAL A 49 -1.40 -9.19 -20.07
N ASN A 50 -2.11 -8.29 -20.73
CA ASN A 50 -2.60 -7.07 -20.09
C ASN A 50 -3.65 -7.42 -19.03
N ILE A 51 -3.30 -7.30 -17.75
CA ILE A 51 -4.20 -7.62 -16.63
C ILE A 51 -5.43 -6.71 -16.56
N MET A 52 -5.44 -5.60 -17.30
CA MET A 52 -6.61 -4.69 -17.41
C MET A 52 -7.55 -5.06 -18.55
N ASP A 53 -7.15 -5.97 -19.44
CA ASP A 53 -8.03 -6.60 -20.42
C ASP A 53 -8.68 -7.84 -19.79
N TYR A 54 -9.80 -7.64 -19.12
CA TYR A 54 -10.47 -8.67 -18.30
C TYR A 54 -10.96 -9.86 -19.11
N GLU A 55 -11.31 -9.66 -20.37
CA GLU A 55 -11.80 -10.75 -21.25
C GLU A 55 -10.62 -11.66 -21.64
N THR A 56 -9.54 -11.08 -22.11
CA THR A 56 -8.32 -11.83 -22.45
C THR A 56 -7.72 -12.48 -21.21
N LEU A 57 -7.64 -11.73 -20.09
CA LEU A 57 -7.12 -12.24 -18.82
C LEU A 57 -7.92 -13.48 -18.36
N TRP A 58 -9.24 -13.41 -18.36
CA TRP A 58 -10.07 -14.53 -17.94
C TRP A 58 -9.90 -15.74 -18.87
N LYS A 59 -9.89 -15.54 -20.18
CA LYS A 59 -9.68 -16.59 -21.17
C LYS A 59 -8.37 -17.34 -20.96
N GLU A 60 -7.29 -16.65 -20.64
CA GLU A 60 -6.00 -17.28 -20.38
C GLU A 60 -5.94 -17.94 -18.99
N VAL A 61 -6.52 -17.32 -17.96
CA VAL A 61 -6.60 -17.90 -16.61
C VAL A 61 -7.41 -19.19 -16.58
N GLN A 62 -8.50 -19.30 -17.36
CA GLN A 62 -9.27 -20.54 -17.47
C GLN A 62 -8.44 -21.73 -17.96
N LYS A 63 -7.45 -21.52 -18.86
CA LYS A 63 -6.58 -22.58 -19.35
C LYS A 63 -5.62 -23.08 -18.26
N VAL A 64 -5.30 -22.24 -17.28
CA VAL A 64 -4.45 -22.60 -16.14
C VAL A 64 -5.19 -23.51 -15.15
N ASP A 65 -6.51 -23.38 -15.02
CA ASP A 65 -7.32 -24.07 -13.98
C ASP A 65 -6.73 -23.88 -12.58
N PRO A 66 -6.62 -22.62 -12.10
CA PRO A 66 -5.89 -22.32 -10.88
C PRO A 66 -6.70 -22.65 -9.61
N CYS A 67 -6.00 -22.96 -8.53
CA CYS A 67 -6.60 -23.08 -7.20
C CYS A 67 -6.88 -21.73 -6.53
N GLY A 68 -6.38 -20.62 -7.09
CA GLY A 68 -6.56 -19.29 -6.54
C GLY A 68 -5.84 -18.20 -7.31
N VAL A 69 -6.03 -16.96 -6.85
CA VAL A 69 -5.42 -15.74 -7.41
C VAL A 69 -4.88 -14.88 -6.27
N ALA A 70 -3.66 -14.36 -6.42
CA ALA A 70 -3.05 -13.46 -5.44
C ALA A 70 -2.30 -12.30 -6.11
N SER A 71 -2.18 -11.18 -5.39
CA SER A 71 -1.30 -10.06 -5.73
C SER A 71 -0.94 -9.29 -4.46
N ILE A 72 0.20 -8.59 -4.48
CA ILE A 72 0.64 -7.69 -3.41
C ILE A 72 1.17 -6.38 -4.00
N ALA A 73 1.29 -5.35 -3.17
CA ALA A 73 1.98 -4.09 -3.48
C ALA A 73 1.49 -3.37 -4.76
N SER A 74 0.26 -3.65 -5.22
CA SER A 74 -0.29 -3.05 -6.43
C SER A 74 -1.79 -2.77 -6.29
N GLU A 75 -2.15 -1.50 -6.33
CA GLU A 75 -3.56 -1.08 -6.40
C GLU A 75 -4.19 -1.47 -7.74
N LEU A 76 -3.42 -1.33 -8.82
CA LEU A 76 -3.87 -1.68 -10.17
C LEU A 76 -4.30 -3.14 -10.27
N ALA A 77 -3.61 -4.05 -9.59
CA ALA A 77 -3.90 -5.48 -9.62
C ALA A 77 -5.11 -5.89 -8.76
N MET A 78 -5.59 -5.01 -7.87
CA MET A 78 -6.72 -5.33 -6.97
C MET A 78 -8.01 -5.63 -7.73
N HIS A 79 -8.38 -4.80 -8.70
CA HIS A 79 -9.60 -4.99 -9.48
C HIS A 79 -9.58 -6.28 -10.32
N PRO A 80 -8.57 -6.55 -11.17
CA PRO A 80 -8.51 -7.79 -11.93
C PRO A 80 -8.38 -9.02 -11.02
N MET A 81 -7.71 -8.93 -9.87
CA MET A 81 -7.64 -10.02 -8.90
C MET A 81 -9.03 -10.39 -8.36
N ASN A 82 -9.78 -9.42 -7.86
CA ASN A 82 -11.14 -9.68 -7.35
C ASN A 82 -12.11 -10.11 -8.47
N TYR A 83 -11.94 -9.59 -9.70
CA TYR A 83 -12.69 -10.05 -10.85
C TYR A 83 -12.48 -11.55 -11.11
N LEU A 84 -11.22 -12.01 -11.09
CA LEU A 84 -10.87 -13.42 -11.28
C LEU A 84 -11.38 -14.28 -10.12
N LEU A 85 -11.23 -13.82 -8.87
CA LEU A 85 -11.74 -14.54 -7.70
C LEU A 85 -13.26 -14.74 -7.78
N ARG A 86 -14.03 -13.72 -8.18
CA ARG A 86 -15.47 -13.85 -8.43
C ARG A 86 -15.78 -14.86 -9.52
N LYS A 87 -15.04 -14.87 -10.62
CA LYS A 87 -15.21 -15.84 -11.72
C LYS A 87 -14.91 -17.28 -11.27
N LEU A 88 -13.97 -17.47 -10.35
CA LEU A 88 -13.62 -18.76 -9.76
C LEU A 88 -14.53 -19.19 -8.60
N GLY A 89 -15.48 -18.35 -8.19
CA GLY A 89 -16.35 -18.60 -7.04
C GLY A 89 -15.61 -18.55 -5.69
N ILE A 90 -14.45 -17.89 -5.63
CA ILE A 90 -13.66 -17.71 -4.41
C ILE A 90 -14.13 -16.43 -3.70
N PRO A 91 -14.36 -16.47 -2.37
CA PRO A 91 -14.76 -15.29 -1.60
C PRO A 91 -13.75 -14.15 -1.73
N CYS A 92 -14.24 -12.95 -2.03
CA CYS A 92 -13.43 -11.74 -2.19
C CYS A 92 -14.25 -10.49 -1.84
N ASN A 93 -13.64 -9.31 -1.92
CA ASN A 93 -14.32 -8.06 -1.69
C ASN A 93 -15.33 -7.74 -2.81
N SER A 94 -16.39 -7.00 -2.45
CA SER A 94 -17.44 -6.56 -3.40
C SER A 94 -16.92 -5.47 -4.35
N LEU A 95 -17.62 -5.25 -5.46
CA LEU A 95 -17.34 -4.13 -6.37
C LEU A 95 -17.45 -2.77 -5.67
N GLU A 96 -18.40 -2.61 -4.76
CA GLU A 96 -18.54 -1.40 -3.95
C GLU A 96 -17.33 -1.16 -3.07
N THR A 97 -16.85 -2.19 -2.38
CA THR A 97 -15.61 -2.12 -1.58
C THR A 97 -14.41 -1.73 -2.44
N GLU A 98 -14.30 -2.29 -3.65
CA GLU A 98 -13.22 -1.95 -4.57
C GLU A 98 -13.29 -0.47 -4.98
N GLN A 99 -14.47 0.05 -5.28
CA GLN A 99 -14.67 1.47 -5.63
C GLN A 99 -14.30 2.39 -4.47
N ILE A 100 -14.76 2.06 -3.25
CA ILE A 100 -14.42 2.83 -2.05
C ILE A 100 -12.92 2.81 -1.78
N ALA A 101 -12.26 1.67 -1.91
CA ALA A 101 -10.84 1.51 -1.63
C ALA A 101 -9.92 2.18 -2.66
N THR A 102 -10.40 2.50 -3.86
CA THR A 102 -9.63 3.14 -4.94
C THR A 102 -10.05 4.58 -5.24
N ASN A 103 -11.02 5.10 -4.49
CA ASN A 103 -11.47 6.48 -4.62
C ASN A 103 -11.43 7.19 -3.25
N LYS A 104 -10.52 8.14 -3.10
CA LYS A 104 -10.29 8.84 -1.82
C LYS A 104 -11.50 9.61 -1.31
N TYR A 105 -12.33 10.14 -2.21
CA TYR A 105 -13.55 10.84 -1.81
C TYR A 105 -14.61 9.87 -1.27
N LEU A 106 -14.84 8.76 -1.97
CA LEU A 106 -15.78 7.72 -1.49
C LEU A 106 -15.30 7.12 -0.16
N MET A 107 -14.01 6.90 -0.01
CA MET A 107 -13.40 6.45 1.25
C MET A 107 -13.68 7.42 2.40
N ARG A 108 -13.53 8.73 2.18
CA ARG A 108 -13.85 9.75 3.18
C ARG A 108 -15.33 9.78 3.54
N CYS A 109 -16.20 9.64 2.54
CA CYS A 109 -17.65 9.55 2.76
C CYS A 109 -17.98 8.35 3.65
N ALA A 110 -17.47 7.15 3.32
CA ALA A 110 -17.71 5.94 4.12
C ALA A 110 -17.24 6.09 5.57
N MET A 111 -16.08 6.70 5.79
CA MET A 111 -15.56 6.96 7.14
C MET A 111 -16.40 7.99 7.90
N ARG A 112 -16.77 9.10 7.26
CA ARG A 112 -17.63 10.13 7.84
C ARG A 112 -18.96 9.55 8.27
N ASP A 113 -19.61 8.78 7.41
CA ASP A 113 -20.93 8.19 7.64
C ASP A 113 -20.90 7.14 8.77
N ALA A 114 -19.73 6.53 9.01
CA ALA A 114 -19.48 5.65 10.15
C ALA A 114 -19.05 6.40 11.44
N GLY A 115 -19.02 7.73 11.41
CA GLY A 115 -18.62 8.55 12.56
C GLY A 115 -17.13 8.36 12.94
N ILE A 116 -16.27 8.13 11.95
CA ILE A 116 -14.82 8.07 12.15
C ILE A 116 -14.26 9.48 11.96
N ASP A 117 -13.49 9.92 12.94
CA ASP A 117 -12.87 11.24 12.94
C ASP A 117 -11.86 11.38 11.77
N GLY A 118 -11.85 12.54 11.14
CA GLY A 118 -10.98 12.83 10.00
C GLY A 118 -10.93 14.33 9.66
N PRO A 119 -10.19 14.72 8.62
CA PRO A 119 -10.18 16.09 8.13
C PRO A 119 -11.54 16.46 7.54
N ARG A 120 -11.88 17.74 7.54
CA ARG A 120 -12.93 18.25 6.64
C ARG A 120 -12.47 18.06 5.22
N PHE A 121 -13.39 17.72 4.34
CA PHE A 121 -13.07 17.46 2.94
C PHE A 121 -14.21 17.87 2.01
N THR A 122 -13.88 18.11 0.76
CA THR A 122 -14.85 18.35 -0.30
C THR A 122 -14.35 17.77 -1.62
N LEU A 123 -15.28 17.40 -2.50
CA LEU A 123 -14.97 17.02 -3.87
C LEU A 123 -14.68 18.29 -4.70
N VAL A 124 -13.69 18.20 -5.56
CA VAL A 124 -13.33 19.25 -6.52
C VAL A 124 -13.45 18.68 -7.92
N GLU A 125 -14.23 19.35 -8.76
CA GLU A 125 -14.47 19.08 -10.18
C GLU A 125 -14.22 20.37 -10.99
N GLU A 126 -14.36 20.34 -12.30
CA GLU A 126 -14.07 21.49 -13.16
C GLU A 126 -14.92 22.74 -12.82
N ASP A 127 -16.15 22.55 -12.34
CA ASP A 127 -17.08 23.62 -11.95
C ASP A 127 -17.09 23.92 -10.44
N PHE A 128 -16.00 23.59 -9.74
CA PHE A 128 -15.90 23.72 -8.29
C PHE A 128 -16.11 25.16 -7.81
N SER A 129 -17.05 25.35 -6.88
CA SER A 129 -17.31 26.64 -6.24
C SER A 129 -16.47 26.83 -4.98
N LYS A 130 -15.63 27.87 -4.96
CA LYS A 130 -14.81 28.24 -3.79
C LYS A 130 -15.63 28.66 -2.55
N GLU A 131 -16.93 28.93 -2.71
CA GLU A 131 -17.83 29.26 -1.59
C GLU A 131 -17.83 28.17 -0.49
N VAL A 132 -17.63 26.91 -0.89
CA VAL A 132 -17.53 25.77 0.03
C VAL A 132 -16.37 25.91 1.00
N LEU A 133 -15.31 26.62 0.61
CA LEU A 133 -14.07 26.77 1.41
C LEU A 133 -14.18 27.79 2.55
N LYS A 134 -15.26 28.55 2.67
CA LYS A 134 -15.47 29.49 3.78
C LYS A 134 -15.34 28.84 5.18
N ASN A 135 -15.53 27.51 5.24
CA ASN A 135 -15.43 26.74 6.48
C ASN A 135 -14.11 25.95 6.62
N PHE A 136 -13.15 26.15 5.72
CA PHE A 136 -11.86 25.46 5.75
C PHE A 136 -10.76 26.42 6.25
N GLU A 137 -9.81 25.84 6.98
CA GLU A 137 -8.64 26.57 7.48
C GLU A 137 -7.38 26.05 6.77
N TYR A 138 -6.53 26.97 6.32
CA TYR A 138 -5.22 26.63 5.75
C TYR A 138 -4.24 26.17 6.85
N PRO A 139 -3.29 25.27 6.56
CA PRO A 139 -3.02 24.72 5.24
C PRO A 139 -4.02 23.62 4.83
N LEU A 140 -4.26 23.52 3.53
CA LEU A 140 -5.06 22.46 2.92
C LEU A 140 -4.17 21.49 2.14
N ILE A 141 -4.72 20.36 1.73
CA ILE A 141 -4.10 19.42 0.80
C ILE A 141 -5.10 19.03 -0.28
N ILE A 142 -4.66 19.06 -1.54
CA ILE A 142 -5.45 18.57 -2.67
C ILE A 142 -4.76 17.37 -3.31
N LYS A 143 -5.55 16.41 -3.76
CA LYS A 143 -5.04 15.19 -4.40
C LYS A 143 -6.08 14.59 -5.34
N PRO A 144 -5.69 13.97 -6.47
CA PRO A 144 -6.59 13.20 -7.31
C PRO A 144 -7.29 12.11 -6.50
N VAL A 145 -8.56 11.86 -6.78
CA VAL A 145 -9.33 10.82 -6.06
C VAL A 145 -8.88 9.39 -6.42
N ASP A 146 -8.31 9.21 -7.62
CA ASP A 146 -8.07 7.96 -8.32
C ASP A 146 -6.59 7.60 -8.54
N LEU A 147 -5.67 8.26 -7.83
CA LEU A 147 -4.23 8.00 -7.95
C LEU A 147 -3.57 7.72 -6.60
N SER A 148 -2.48 6.95 -6.63
CA SER A 148 -1.61 6.62 -5.52
C SER A 148 -0.18 7.14 -5.70
N SER A 149 0.72 6.91 -4.74
CA SER A 149 2.15 7.28 -4.80
C SER A 149 2.39 8.79 -4.90
N SER A 150 1.65 9.59 -4.15
CA SER A 150 1.75 11.06 -4.06
C SER A 150 1.65 11.82 -5.40
N ARG A 151 1.17 11.18 -6.48
CA ARG A 151 1.00 11.83 -7.79
C ARG A 151 -0.14 12.83 -7.76
N GLY A 152 0.14 14.06 -8.20
CA GLY A 152 -0.85 15.13 -8.25
C GLY A 152 -1.24 15.70 -6.89
N VAL A 153 -0.47 15.40 -5.83
CA VAL A 153 -0.71 15.90 -4.46
C VAL A 153 -0.02 17.25 -4.28
N MET A 154 -0.76 18.23 -3.76
CA MET A 154 -0.20 19.54 -3.38
C MET A 154 -0.73 19.97 -2.02
N LYS A 155 0.19 20.52 -1.18
CA LYS A 155 -0.16 21.25 0.03
C LYS A 155 -0.38 22.71 -0.36
N ILE A 156 -1.45 23.33 0.16
CA ILE A 156 -1.89 24.67 -0.13
C ILE A 156 -1.82 25.48 1.17
N ASN A 157 -0.96 26.49 1.23
CA ASN A 157 -0.75 27.26 2.45
C ASN A 157 -1.62 28.54 2.48
N SER A 158 -2.11 28.98 1.34
CA SER A 158 -2.94 30.18 1.22
C SER A 158 -3.88 30.11 0.01
N GLU A 159 -4.88 30.98 -0.02
CA GLU A 159 -5.86 31.08 -1.11
C GLU A 159 -5.21 31.38 -2.48
N VAL A 160 -4.08 32.06 -2.49
CA VAL A 160 -3.37 32.42 -3.74
C VAL A 160 -2.87 31.17 -4.49
N GLU A 161 -2.53 30.10 -3.78
CA GLU A 161 -2.03 28.85 -4.35
C GLU A 161 -3.15 27.92 -4.85
N LEU A 162 -4.42 28.25 -4.54
CA LEU A 162 -5.55 27.33 -4.67
C LEU A 162 -5.84 26.95 -6.13
N ASP A 163 -5.89 27.94 -7.04
CA ASP A 163 -6.28 27.70 -8.45
C ASP A 163 -5.26 26.83 -9.17
N GLU A 164 -3.97 27.14 -8.98
CA GLU A 164 -2.88 26.33 -9.54
C GLU A 164 -2.90 24.89 -9.01
N ALA A 165 -3.15 24.74 -7.72
CA ALA A 165 -3.20 23.42 -7.09
C ALA A 165 -4.41 22.59 -7.58
N ILE A 166 -5.57 23.21 -7.79
CA ILE A 166 -6.76 22.56 -8.36
C ILE A 166 -6.47 22.10 -9.79
N GLU A 167 -5.97 22.99 -10.64
CA GLU A 167 -5.63 22.66 -12.02
C GLU A 167 -4.63 21.51 -12.09
N TYR A 168 -3.58 21.58 -11.27
CA TYR A 168 -2.58 20.54 -11.17
C TYR A 168 -3.18 19.17 -10.79
N ALA A 169 -3.97 19.10 -9.72
CA ALA A 169 -4.55 17.84 -9.24
C ALA A 169 -5.56 17.25 -10.25
N LEU A 170 -6.42 18.09 -10.84
CA LEU A 170 -7.38 17.66 -11.88
C LEU A 170 -6.66 17.22 -13.16
N GLY A 171 -5.51 17.82 -13.48
CA GLY A 171 -4.67 17.45 -14.61
C GLY A 171 -4.14 16.01 -14.51
N TRP A 172 -3.84 15.55 -13.31
CA TRP A 172 -3.39 14.18 -13.04
C TRP A 172 -4.54 13.16 -13.00
N SER A 173 -5.72 13.56 -12.51
CA SER A 173 -6.86 12.65 -12.34
C SER A 173 -7.40 12.16 -13.68
N LYS A 174 -7.65 10.85 -13.79
CA LYS A 174 -8.29 10.22 -14.95
C LYS A 174 -9.78 10.57 -15.02
N THR A 175 -10.42 10.70 -13.86
CA THR A 175 -11.84 11.03 -13.73
C THR A 175 -12.11 12.53 -13.69
N LYS A 176 -11.06 13.37 -13.74
CA LYS A 176 -11.16 14.83 -13.56
C LYS A 176 -11.81 15.22 -12.22
N GLN A 177 -11.48 14.44 -11.19
CA GLN A 177 -11.94 14.68 -9.82
C GLN A 177 -10.74 14.70 -8.86
N ALA A 178 -10.78 15.62 -7.91
CA ALA A 178 -9.82 15.71 -6.82
C ALA A 178 -10.57 15.84 -5.49
N ILE A 179 -9.90 15.50 -4.40
CA ILE A 179 -10.36 15.77 -3.04
C ILE A 179 -9.50 16.87 -2.44
N LEU A 180 -10.15 17.89 -1.88
CA LEU A 180 -9.54 18.93 -1.06
C LEU A 180 -9.84 18.65 0.41
N GLU A 181 -8.81 18.66 1.24
CA GLU A 181 -8.92 18.33 2.67
C GLU A 181 -8.12 19.30 3.54
N GLU A 182 -8.50 19.45 4.81
CA GLU A 182 -7.63 20.07 5.82
C GLU A 182 -6.33 19.26 5.95
N PHE A 183 -5.19 19.93 6.01
CA PHE A 183 -3.91 19.29 6.20
C PHE A 183 -3.75 18.83 7.65
N ILE A 184 -3.61 17.54 7.87
CA ILE A 184 -3.42 16.99 9.22
C ILE A 184 -1.94 16.95 9.55
N GLU A 185 -1.55 17.62 10.63
CA GLU A 185 -0.20 17.55 11.18
C GLU A 185 -0.02 16.35 12.12
N GLY A 186 1.16 15.76 12.08
CA GLY A 186 1.54 14.68 12.95
C GLY A 186 2.43 13.63 12.25
N PRO A 187 3.08 12.76 13.03
CA PRO A 187 3.82 11.64 12.49
C PRO A 187 2.92 10.69 11.72
N GLU A 188 3.47 10.12 10.66
CA GLU A 188 2.78 9.23 9.74
C GLU A 188 3.07 7.77 10.06
N TYR A 189 2.02 6.97 10.01
CA TYR A 189 2.05 5.55 10.28
C TYR A 189 1.29 4.77 9.19
N SER A 190 1.60 3.48 9.09
CA SER A 190 0.70 2.52 8.44
C SER A 190 0.41 1.33 9.35
N GLY A 191 -0.70 0.66 9.10
CA GLY A 191 -1.09 -0.55 9.84
C GLY A 191 -1.19 -1.73 8.89
N GLU A 192 -0.36 -2.74 9.06
CA GLU A 192 -0.44 -3.94 8.25
C GLU A 192 -1.44 -4.91 8.87
N SER A 193 -2.52 -5.16 8.15
CA SER A 193 -3.66 -5.94 8.66
C SER A 193 -4.09 -7.01 7.68
N ILE A 194 -4.72 -8.06 8.19
CA ILE A 194 -5.34 -9.11 7.40
C ILE A 194 -6.82 -9.23 7.75
N SER A 195 -7.66 -9.41 6.74
CA SER A 195 -9.10 -9.61 6.87
C SER A 195 -9.50 -10.96 6.29
N TYR A 196 -10.31 -11.70 7.02
CA TYR A 196 -10.95 -12.92 6.55
C TYR A 196 -12.39 -12.98 7.06
N ASP A 197 -13.33 -13.00 6.13
CA ASP A 197 -14.76 -12.99 6.41
C ASP A 197 -15.21 -11.82 7.33
N GLY A 198 -14.63 -10.62 7.09
CA GLY A 198 -14.90 -9.43 7.87
C GLY A 198 -14.35 -9.43 9.30
N LYS A 199 -13.50 -10.41 9.63
CA LYS A 199 -12.74 -10.43 10.88
C LYS A 199 -11.33 -9.93 10.63
N TYR A 200 -10.93 -8.92 11.37
CA TYR A 200 -9.68 -8.21 11.17
C TYR A 200 -8.64 -8.59 12.20
N LYS A 201 -7.37 -8.59 11.80
CA LYS A 201 -6.23 -8.66 12.69
C LYS A 201 -5.17 -7.67 12.25
N LEU A 202 -4.84 -6.73 13.12
CA LEU A 202 -3.66 -5.88 12.98
C LEU A 202 -2.42 -6.71 13.31
N LEU A 203 -1.51 -6.82 12.36
CA LEU A 203 -0.27 -7.60 12.50
C LEU A 203 0.82 -6.74 13.15
N VAL A 204 0.95 -5.50 12.68
CA VAL A 204 1.94 -4.53 13.18
C VAL A 204 1.58 -3.12 12.71
N VAL A 205 2.04 -2.11 13.44
CA VAL A 205 2.04 -0.70 13.02
C VAL A 205 3.44 -0.32 12.57
N THR A 206 3.53 0.37 11.42
CA THR A 206 4.74 0.91 10.82
C THR A 206 4.87 2.38 11.16
N GLU A 207 6.03 2.82 11.58
CA GLU A 207 6.42 4.22 11.66
C GLU A 207 7.05 4.62 10.33
N LYS A 208 6.53 5.67 9.68
CA LYS A 208 6.99 6.14 8.37
C LYS A 208 7.80 7.42 8.50
N SER A 209 8.91 7.49 7.80
CA SER A 209 9.73 8.70 7.68
C SER A 209 9.67 9.21 6.25
N THR A 210 9.55 10.54 6.07
CA THR A 210 9.49 11.19 4.77
C THR A 210 10.42 12.40 4.70
N THR A 211 10.65 12.92 3.49
CA THR A 211 11.36 14.19 3.27
C THR A 211 10.60 15.40 3.82
N GLY A 212 9.31 15.24 4.16
CA GLY A 212 8.42 16.35 4.43
C GLY A 212 7.94 17.06 3.16
N ALA A 213 7.26 18.20 3.36
CA ALA A 213 6.78 19.03 2.25
C ALA A 213 7.94 19.50 1.36
N PRO A 214 7.71 19.71 0.05
CA PRO A 214 6.42 19.60 -0.64
C PRO A 214 6.06 18.20 -1.14
N HIS A 215 7.02 17.25 -1.23
CA HIS A 215 6.85 16.02 -1.99
C HIS A 215 6.56 14.77 -1.13
N PHE A 216 6.83 14.82 0.18
CA PHE A 216 6.58 13.73 1.14
C PHE A 216 7.11 12.35 0.67
N VAL A 217 8.29 12.33 0.05
CA VAL A 217 8.92 11.08 -0.40
C VAL A 217 9.39 10.29 0.83
N GLU A 218 9.04 9.03 0.92
CA GLU A 218 9.46 8.17 2.04
C GLU A 218 10.97 7.97 2.04
N THR A 219 11.57 8.14 3.21
CA THR A 219 13.01 7.99 3.48
C THR A 219 13.33 6.72 4.26
N GLY A 220 12.31 6.11 4.87
CA GLY A 220 12.45 4.86 5.60
C GLY A 220 11.19 4.49 6.38
N HIS A 221 11.17 3.24 6.85
CA HIS A 221 10.11 2.69 7.68
C HIS A 221 10.71 1.86 8.82
N LYS A 222 10.01 1.83 9.95
CA LYS A 222 10.38 1.04 11.11
C LYS A 222 9.17 0.26 11.63
N GLN A 223 9.38 -1.01 11.95
CA GLN A 223 8.40 -1.88 12.59
C GLN A 223 9.03 -2.63 13.78
N PRO A 224 8.28 -2.81 14.89
CA PRO A 224 7.03 -2.14 15.18
C PRO A 224 7.22 -0.65 15.46
N ALA A 225 6.18 0.16 15.26
CA ALA A 225 6.14 1.54 15.71
C ALA A 225 6.20 1.62 17.24
N ASN A 226 6.81 2.68 17.75
CA ASN A 226 6.90 2.90 19.18
C ASN A 226 5.61 3.58 19.71
N LEU A 227 4.54 2.79 19.89
CA LEU A 227 3.26 3.25 20.45
C LEU A 227 3.06 2.69 21.85
N SER A 228 2.40 3.48 22.73
CA SER A 228 1.97 2.94 24.00
C SER A 228 0.88 1.85 23.80
N PRO A 229 0.71 0.90 24.73
CA PRO A 229 -0.34 -0.12 24.61
C PRO A 229 -1.74 0.47 24.44
N GLU A 230 -2.04 1.58 25.10
CA GLU A 230 -3.33 2.28 25.03
C GLU A 230 -3.53 2.90 23.63
N LEU A 231 -2.48 3.53 23.10
CA LEU A 231 -2.54 4.13 21.75
C LEU A 231 -2.63 3.05 20.68
N PHE A 232 -1.89 1.94 20.84
CA PHE A 232 -1.99 0.79 19.94
C PHE A 232 -3.42 0.23 19.91
N ALA A 233 -4.03 0.01 21.06
CA ALA A 233 -5.41 -0.48 21.15
C ALA A 233 -6.42 0.51 20.53
N LYS A 234 -6.20 1.83 20.72
CA LYS A 234 -7.01 2.87 20.06
C LYS A 234 -6.86 2.81 18.53
N VAL A 235 -5.62 2.68 18.03
CA VAL A 235 -5.34 2.52 16.61
C VAL A 235 -6.06 1.29 16.08
N GLU A 236 -5.86 0.12 16.67
CA GLU A 236 -6.48 -1.14 16.24
C GLU A 236 -8.01 -1.02 16.13
N LYS A 237 -8.66 -0.51 17.18
CA LYS A 237 -10.11 -0.31 17.19
C LYS A 237 -10.59 0.63 16.09
N THR A 238 -9.84 1.72 15.84
CA THR A 238 -10.19 2.71 14.83
C THR A 238 -10.00 2.14 13.42
N LEU A 239 -8.92 1.39 13.18
CA LEU A 239 -8.69 0.68 11.92
C LEU A 239 -9.83 -0.30 11.59
N TYR A 240 -10.24 -1.11 12.57
CA TYR A 240 -11.30 -2.10 12.34
C TYR A 240 -12.66 -1.46 12.01
N ARG A 241 -12.99 -0.33 12.63
CA ARG A 241 -14.17 0.46 12.26
C ARG A 241 -14.07 0.99 10.83
N ALA A 242 -12.90 1.49 10.43
CA ALA A 242 -12.68 2.00 9.09
C ALA A 242 -12.77 0.89 8.03
N PHE A 243 -12.20 -0.29 8.29
CA PHE A 243 -12.32 -1.42 7.38
C PHE A 243 -13.76 -1.89 7.21
N ALA A 244 -14.51 -1.92 8.31
CA ALA A 244 -15.93 -2.29 8.29
C ALA A 244 -16.76 -1.27 7.51
N SER A 245 -16.51 0.04 7.66
CA SER A 245 -17.23 1.09 6.92
C SER A 245 -17.00 1.02 5.40
N MET A 246 -15.83 0.53 4.99
CA MET A 246 -15.50 0.31 3.58
C MET A 246 -15.96 -1.05 3.04
N GLY A 247 -16.55 -1.90 3.88
CA GLY A 247 -17.01 -3.25 3.50
C GLY A 247 -15.87 -4.23 3.21
N ILE A 248 -14.64 -3.99 3.70
CA ILE A 248 -13.50 -4.88 3.48
C ILE A 248 -13.70 -6.17 4.26
N LYS A 249 -13.74 -7.31 3.56
CA LYS A 249 -13.96 -8.63 4.17
C LYS A 249 -12.81 -9.60 3.98
N TYR A 250 -12.03 -9.46 2.89
CA TYR A 250 -11.00 -10.43 2.53
C TYR A 250 -9.70 -9.76 2.09
N GLY A 251 -8.57 -10.36 2.46
CA GLY A 251 -7.25 -9.97 2.00
C GLY A 251 -6.48 -9.07 2.96
N ALA A 252 -5.33 -8.65 2.50
CA ALA A 252 -4.48 -7.69 3.21
C ALA A 252 -5.11 -6.29 3.18
N VAL A 253 -4.85 -5.50 4.22
CA VAL A 253 -5.29 -4.09 4.31
C VAL A 253 -4.12 -3.24 4.80
N HIS A 254 -3.86 -2.16 4.08
CA HIS A 254 -2.78 -1.22 4.35
C HIS A 254 -3.36 0.20 4.55
N PRO A 255 -3.80 0.55 5.76
CA PRO A 255 -4.18 1.91 6.11
C PRO A 255 -2.95 2.78 6.35
N GLU A 256 -2.97 3.99 5.83
CA GLU A 256 -2.05 5.07 6.13
C GLU A 256 -2.78 6.15 6.94
N PHE A 257 -2.17 6.57 8.04
CA PHE A 257 -2.80 7.52 8.96
C PHE A 257 -1.76 8.37 9.70
N ARG A 258 -2.19 9.52 10.17
CA ARG A 258 -1.43 10.36 11.09
C ARG A 258 -2.04 10.34 12.46
N ILE A 259 -1.19 10.46 13.47
CA ILE A 259 -1.61 10.65 14.87
C ILE A 259 -1.26 12.08 15.26
N THR A 260 -2.28 12.90 15.54
CA THR A 260 -2.07 14.30 15.95
C THR A 260 -1.52 14.38 17.37
N LYS A 261 -1.08 15.56 17.80
CA LYS A 261 -0.60 15.81 19.18
C LYS A 261 -1.67 15.51 20.23
N GLU A 262 -2.95 15.68 19.89
CA GLU A 262 -4.10 15.37 20.73
C GLU A 262 -4.47 13.88 20.71
N GLY A 263 -3.73 13.05 19.96
CA GLY A 263 -3.96 11.62 19.83
C GLY A 263 -5.16 11.28 18.94
N ARG A 264 -5.58 12.17 18.02
CA ARG A 264 -6.55 11.86 16.96
C ARG A 264 -5.88 11.00 15.89
N ILE A 265 -6.59 9.99 15.42
CA ILE A 265 -6.14 9.10 14.35
C ILE A 265 -6.86 9.53 13.08
N CYS A 266 -6.14 10.13 12.15
CA CYS A 266 -6.68 10.67 10.91
C CYS A 266 -6.12 9.90 9.72
N PHE A 267 -6.98 9.22 8.99
CA PHE A 267 -6.59 8.44 7.83
C PHE A 267 -6.13 9.33 6.66
N MET A 268 -5.09 8.88 5.99
CA MET A 268 -4.64 9.45 4.71
C MET A 268 -5.23 8.65 3.56
N GLU A 269 -5.11 7.31 3.65
CA GLU A 269 -5.57 6.36 2.65
C GLU A 269 -5.74 4.97 3.28
N ILE A 270 -6.59 4.11 2.72
CA ILE A 270 -6.69 2.69 3.07
C ILE A 270 -6.71 1.88 1.79
N GLY A 271 -5.62 1.20 1.51
CA GLY A 271 -5.55 0.23 0.42
C GLY A 271 -6.07 -1.14 0.86
N ALA A 272 -7.04 -1.70 0.12
CA ALA A 272 -7.49 -3.08 0.34
C ALA A 272 -6.50 -4.09 -0.31
N ARG A 273 -5.23 -3.90 -0.01
CA ARG A 273 -4.09 -4.68 -0.51
C ARG A 273 -2.92 -4.60 0.47
N MET A 274 -1.92 -5.46 0.31
CA MET A 274 -0.68 -5.42 1.10
C MET A 274 0.14 -4.15 0.77
N GLY A 275 0.75 -3.56 1.78
CA GLY A 275 1.67 -2.44 1.63
C GLY A 275 2.83 -2.75 0.69
N GLY A 276 3.21 -1.76 -0.12
CA GLY A 276 4.38 -1.80 -0.99
C GLY A 276 5.68 -1.50 -0.25
N ASP A 277 6.71 -1.08 -0.98
CA ASP A 277 7.98 -0.58 -0.44
C ASP A 277 8.61 -1.54 0.59
N CYS A 278 8.51 -2.86 0.35
CA CYS A 278 8.97 -3.94 1.23
C CYS A 278 8.29 -3.98 2.62
N ILE A 279 7.29 -3.14 2.88
CA ILE A 279 6.60 -3.10 4.18
C ILE A 279 5.94 -4.46 4.46
N GLY A 280 5.05 -4.90 3.57
CA GLY A 280 4.31 -6.15 3.76
C GLY A 280 5.13 -7.39 3.53
N SER A 281 5.99 -7.40 2.50
CA SER A 281 6.75 -8.57 2.08
C SER A 281 7.94 -8.90 3.00
N ASP A 282 8.61 -7.88 3.52
CA ASP A 282 9.86 -8.04 4.26
C ASP A 282 9.73 -7.60 5.73
N LEU A 283 9.25 -6.36 5.99
CA LEU A 283 9.25 -5.86 7.35
C LEU A 283 8.24 -6.59 8.25
N VAL A 284 7.03 -6.89 7.74
CA VAL A 284 5.99 -7.57 8.53
C VAL A 284 6.44 -8.96 9.00
N PRO A 285 6.95 -9.87 8.16
CA PRO A 285 7.45 -11.16 8.65
C PRO A 285 8.53 -11.00 9.71
N ILE A 286 9.49 -10.09 9.52
CA ILE A 286 10.58 -9.85 10.47
C ILE A 286 10.03 -9.32 11.79
N SER A 287 9.11 -8.35 11.77
CA SER A 287 8.70 -7.61 12.97
C SER A 287 7.58 -8.27 13.74
N SER A 288 6.66 -8.96 13.06
CA SER A 288 5.51 -9.61 13.68
C SER A 288 5.69 -11.12 13.87
N GLY A 289 6.55 -11.71 13.05
CA GLY A 289 6.75 -13.16 12.97
C GLY A 289 5.70 -13.90 12.14
N TYR A 290 4.71 -13.20 11.56
CA TYR A 290 3.65 -13.83 10.75
C TYR A 290 4.08 -13.99 9.29
N ASP A 291 3.63 -15.08 8.65
CA ASP A 291 3.75 -15.30 7.21
C ASP A 291 2.66 -14.51 6.45
N TYR A 292 2.85 -13.20 6.33
CA TYR A 292 1.83 -12.32 5.74
C TYR A 292 1.54 -12.65 4.27
N MET A 293 2.56 -12.97 3.48
CA MET A 293 2.37 -13.41 2.09
C MET A 293 1.64 -14.75 2.01
N GLY A 294 1.97 -15.71 2.88
CA GLY A 294 1.25 -16.98 2.98
C GLY A 294 -0.22 -16.80 3.39
N MET A 295 -0.53 -15.80 4.25
CA MET A 295 -1.90 -15.44 4.56
C MET A 295 -2.65 -14.91 3.33
N VAL A 296 -2.03 -14.03 2.53
CA VAL A 296 -2.62 -13.50 1.29
C VAL A 296 -2.87 -14.62 0.28
N ILE A 297 -1.90 -15.53 0.09
CA ILE A 297 -2.04 -16.71 -0.78
C ILE A 297 -3.19 -17.60 -0.30
N SER A 298 -3.27 -17.88 1.00
CA SER A 298 -4.33 -18.70 1.57
C SER A 298 -5.72 -18.13 1.26
N ILE A 299 -5.90 -16.82 1.49
CA ILE A 299 -7.16 -16.12 1.20
C ILE A 299 -7.46 -16.14 -0.30
N GLY A 300 -6.46 -15.88 -1.15
CA GLY A 300 -6.59 -15.95 -2.61
C GLY A 300 -6.96 -17.34 -3.13
N CYS A 301 -6.73 -18.39 -2.32
CA CYS A 301 -7.18 -19.77 -2.58
C CYS A 301 -8.48 -20.14 -1.82
N GLY A 302 -9.21 -19.16 -1.27
CA GLY A 302 -10.45 -19.39 -0.53
C GLY A 302 -10.26 -20.08 0.84
N LYS A 303 -9.03 -20.11 1.37
CA LYS A 303 -8.69 -20.76 2.62
C LYS A 303 -8.52 -19.73 3.76
N LYS A 304 -8.83 -20.16 4.98
CA LYS A 304 -8.56 -19.35 6.19
C LYS A 304 -7.04 -19.21 6.37
N PRO A 305 -6.55 -17.98 6.65
CA PRO A 305 -5.13 -17.77 6.92
C PRO A 305 -4.70 -18.38 8.25
N SER A 306 -3.45 -18.85 8.34
CA SER A 306 -2.83 -19.28 9.59
C SER A 306 -2.30 -18.06 10.34
N PHE A 307 -2.47 -18.07 11.67
CA PHE A 307 -1.90 -17.06 12.58
C PHE A 307 -0.75 -17.64 13.41
N GLU A 308 -0.15 -18.73 12.98
CA GLU A 308 1.07 -19.27 13.57
C GLU A 308 2.26 -18.39 13.16
N LYS A 309 3.13 -18.13 14.15
CA LYS A 309 4.37 -17.38 13.88
C LYS A 309 5.41 -18.31 13.31
N ILE A 310 6.02 -17.91 12.19
CA ILE A 310 7.09 -18.67 11.52
C ILE A 310 8.48 -18.32 12.05
N GLN A 311 8.60 -17.20 12.78
CA GLN A 311 9.86 -16.75 13.39
C GLN A 311 9.61 -15.85 14.61
N LYS A 312 10.66 -15.63 15.40
CA LYS A 312 10.61 -14.68 16.52
C LYS A 312 10.61 -13.25 15.99
N PRO A 313 9.71 -12.38 16.49
CA PRO A 313 9.69 -10.97 16.12
C PRO A 313 11.01 -10.25 16.47
N LYS A 314 11.38 -9.33 15.60
CA LYS A 314 12.55 -8.44 15.75
C LYS A 314 12.18 -7.04 15.29
N THR A 315 12.92 -6.03 15.70
CA THR A 315 12.78 -4.71 15.07
C THR A 315 13.26 -4.78 13.62
N ALA A 316 12.41 -4.37 12.68
CA ALA A 316 12.74 -4.31 11.26
C ALA A 316 12.77 -2.84 10.80
N ARG A 317 13.74 -2.50 9.98
CA ARG A 317 13.86 -1.16 9.38
C ARG A 317 14.21 -1.27 7.92
N ILE A 318 13.61 -0.42 7.11
CA ILE A 318 14.10 -0.13 5.76
C ILE A 318 14.59 1.32 5.74
N LYS A 319 15.72 1.56 5.13
CA LYS A 319 16.24 2.88 4.85
C LYS A 319 16.47 3.03 3.35
N TYR A 320 15.94 4.11 2.78
CA TYR A 320 16.16 4.46 1.39
C TYR A 320 17.39 5.34 1.27
N ILE A 321 18.17 5.13 0.22
CA ILE A 321 19.38 5.88 -0.06
C ILE A 321 19.00 7.00 -1.03
N ILE A 322 19.01 8.22 -0.52
CA ILE A 322 18.64 9.44 -1.25
C ILE A 322 19.73 10.51 -1.21
N THR A 323 20.69 10.39 -0.29
CA THR A 323 21.80 11.31 -0.12
C THR A 323 23.13 10.58 -0.06
N LYS A 324 24.24 11.32 -0.24
CA LYS A 324 25.60 10.79 -0.02
C LYS A 324 25.80 10.33 1.43
N GLN A 325 25.15 10.99 2.38
CA GLN A 325 25.19 10.59 3.80
C GLN A 325 24.53 9.22 4.03
N ASP A 326 23.37 8.97 3.39
CA ASP A 326 22.70 7.66 3.49
C ASP A 326 23.55 6.54 2.91
N LEU A 327 24.26 6.81 1.81
CA LEU A 327 25.19 5.85 1.21
C LEU A 327 26.35 5.53 2.15
N LEU A 328 26.95 6.55 2.78
CA LEU A 328 28.03 6.36 3.77
C LEU A 328 27.54 5.54 4.98
N GLU A 329 26.35 5.81 5.47
CA GLU A 329 25.73 5.05 6.56
C GLU A 329 25.48 3.59 6.16
N PHE A 330 25.06 3.35 4.93
CA PHE A 330 24.89 2.00 4.41
C PHE A 330 26.22 1.24 4.30
N GLU A 331 27.27 1.87 3.73
CA GLU A 331 28.59 1.24 3.62
C GLU A 331 29.17 0.93 5.01
N LYS A 332 29.02 1.85 5.96
CA LYS A 332 29.40 1.61 7.35
C LYS A 332 28.62 0.44 7.98
N MET A 333 27.31 0.37 7.74
CA MET A 333 26.47 -0.74 8.21
C MET A 333 26.93 -2.08 7.61
N LYS A 334 27.33 -2.11 6.34
CA LYS A 334 27.87 -3.29 5.66
C LYS A 334 29.19 -3.74 6.26
N GLU A 335 30.06 -2.80 6.63
CA GLU A 335 31.37 -3.08 7.19
C GLU A 335 31.28 -3.52 8.65
N GLU A 336 30.51 -2.79 9.49
CA GLU A 336 30.48 -3.01 10.93
C GLU A 336 29.47 -4.07 11.38
N HIS A 337 28.31 -4.19 10.66
CA HIS A 337 27.17 -5.01 11.06
C HIS A 337 26.50 -5.75 9.88
N PRO A 338 27.25 -6.47 9.04
CA PRO A 338 26.69 -7.17 7.88
C PRO A 338 25.59 -8.19 8.26
N GLU A 339 25.66 -8.79 9.45
CA GLU A 339 24.68 -9.75 9.96
C GLU A 339 23.28 -9.17 10.19
N LYS A 340 23.18 -7.85 10.37
CA LYS A 340 21.92 -7.14 10.54
C LYS A 340 21.21 -6.93 9.21
N ILE A 341 21.93 -6.84 8.10
CA ILE A 341 21.36 -6.61 6.77
C ILE A 341 20.63 -7.88 6.30
N LYS A 342 19.36 -7.75 6.02
CA LYS A 342 18.50 -8.87 5.58
C LYS A 342 18.23 -8.83 4.08
N ARG A 343 18.17 -7.64 3.51
CA ARG A 343 17.99 -7.41 2.08
C ARG A 343 18.55 -6.05 1.70
N GLN A 344 18.99 -5.92 0.46
CA GLN A 344 19.34 -4.65 -0.17
C GLN A 344 18.90 -4.70 -1.64
N SER A 345 18.62 -3.54 -2.21
CA SER A 345 18.42 -3.38 -3.67
C SER A 345 19.76 -3.27 -4.38
N GLU A 346 19.73 -3.38 -5.70
CA GLU A 346 20.79 -2.81 -6.52
C GLU A 346 20.87 -1.30 -6.26
N MET A 347 22.10 -0.78 -6.20
CA MET A 347 22.35 0.64 -6.01
C MET A 347 22.50 1.33 -7.35
N LYS A 348 21.67 2.32 -7.59
CA LYS A 348 21.79 3.24 -8.73
C LYS A 348 22.77 4.35 -8.34
N GLU A 349 23.28 5.05 -9.34
CA GLU A 349 24.04 6.28 -9.12
C GLU A 349 23.18 7.33 -8.41
N LEU A 350 23.75 7.99 -7.39
CA LEU A 350 23.07 9.09 -6.71
C LEU A 350 22.94 10.29 -7.64
N SER A 351 21.73 10.79 -7.79
CA SER A 351 21.47 12.02 -8.52
C SER A 351 21.77 13.23 -7.64
N ASP A 352 22.38 14.28 -8.22
CA ASP A 352 22.48 15.59 -7.56
C ASP A 352 21.18 16.41 -7.64
N ASN A 353 20.15 15.91 -8.34
CA ASN A 353 18.84 16.53 -8.44
C ASN A 353 18.00 16.29 -7.16
N PRO A 354 17.07 17.20 -6.85
CA PRO A 354 16.11 17.00 -5.76
C PRO A 354 15.29 15.72 -5.94
N ILE A 355 15.03 15.03 -4.84
CA ILE A 355 14.16 13.86 -4.82
C ILE A 355 12.69 14.32 -4.83
N LEU A 356 11.99 14.01 -5.90
CA LEU A 356 10.60 14.43 -6.13
C LEU A 356 9.60 13.26 -6.00
N LYS A 357 10.06 12.02 -6.17
CA LYS A 357 9.24 10.80 -6.17
C LYS A 357 10.06 9.59 -5.73
N SER A 358 9.39 8.53 -5.32
CA SER A 358 10.02 7.28 -4.85
C SER A 358 10.98 6.65 -5.87
N ALA A 359 10.74 6.83 -7.18
CA ALA A 359 11.62 6.31 -8.23
C ALA A 359 12.99 7.02 -8.32
N ASP A 360 13.13 8.18 -7.67
CA ASP A 360 14.39 8.95 -7.64
C ASP A 360 15.35 8.45 -6.55
N ARG A 361 14.93 7.49 -5.73
CA ARG A 361 15.77 6.83 -4.72
C ARG A 361 16.87 6.02 -5.42
N ALA A 362 18.10 6.08 -4.93
CA ALA A 362 19.24 5.32 -5.47
C ALA A 362 19.18 3.84 -5.07
N GLY A 363 18.54 3.52 -3.96
CA GLY A 363 18.38 2.16 -3.49
C GLY A 363 17.82 2.10 -2.08
N TYR A 364 17.88 0.91 -1.47
CA TYR A 364 17.49 0.69 -0.08
C TYR A 364 18.22 -0.48 0.55
N TYR A 365 18.19 -0.54 1.87
CA TYR A 365 18.57 -1.72 2.63
C TYR A 365 17.62 -1.95 3.81
N ILE A 366 17.47 -3.22 4.19
CA ILE A 366 16.60 -3.68 5.28
C ILE A 366 17.47 -4.28 6.36
N THR A 367 17.24 -3.88 7.61
CA THR A 367 17.92 -4.42 8.80
C THR A 367 16.94 -5.06 9.77
N ALA A 368 17.46 -6.02 10.56
CA ALA A 368 16.73 -6.65 11.67
C ALA A 368 17.58 -6.71 12.92
N GLU A 369 17.00 -6.33 14.09
CA GLU A 369 17.63 -6.30 15.40
C GLU A 369 16.81 -7.03 16.47
#